data_85c8e4f2d1538bf8bf9a750467e0ac25
#
_entry.id   85c8e4f2d1538bf8bf9a750467e0ac25
#
_cell.length_a   1.000
_cell.length_b   1.000
_cell.length_c   1.000
_cell.angle_alpha   90.00
_cell.angle_beta   90.00
_cell.angle_gamma   90.00
#
_symmetry.space_group_name_H-M   'P 1'
#
loop_
_entity.id
_entity.type
_entity.pdbx_description
1 polymer ?
#
loop_
_entity_poly.entity_id
_entity_poly.type
_entity_poly.pdbx_seq_one_letter_code
_entity_poly.pdbx_strand_id
1 'polypeptide(L)'
;LGDVYKRQLMKSAITGNASQTQFSPTGVQTSLQMKTADGLYINLHEAALVDYSCMHLNLDDKNLIFESWLTPDAVGDKGYMQAPCKSPWRTVIVSDDARDILASKLTLNLNEPCAYEDVSWIKPVKYVGVWWEMIAGKSTWAYTDDLPSVKLGETDYSKTKPNGRHGANNENVKRYIDFAAAHGFDQVLVEGW
;
A
#
# COMPACT_ATOMS: atom_id res chain seq x y z
N LEU A 1 16.34 19.96 -4.73
CA LEU A 1 14.97 19.49 -4.46
C LEU A 1 14.40 20.34 -3.35
N GLY A 2 13.52 21.26 -3.74
CA GLY A 2 13.06 22.33 -2.85
C GLY A 2 12.20 21.86 -1.68
N ASP A 3 12.11 22.68 -0.68
CA ASP A 3 11.44 22.48 0.62
C ASP A 3 9.92 22.24 0.57
N VAL A 4 9.29 22.30 -0.58
CA VAL A 4 7.88 22.61 -0.71
C VAL A 4 6.94 21.55 -0.15
N TYR A 5 7.24 20.26 -0.25
CA TYR A 5 6.37 19.18 0.24
C TYR A 5 7.06 18.18 1.18
N LYS A 6 8.28 18.47 1.53
CA LYS A 6 9.12 17.66 2.38
C LYS A 6 8.40 17.20 3.67
N ARG A 7 7.76 18.12 4.38
CA ARG A 7 7.05 17.81 5.62
C ARG A 7 5.76 17.02 5.44
N GLN A 8 5.08 17.17 4.31
CA GLN A 8 3.86 16.42 4.02
C GLN A 8 4.17 14.98 3.58
N LEU A 9 5.19 14.81 2.76
CA LEU A 9 5.66 13.50 2.33
C LEU A 9 6.14 12.66 3.51
N MET A 10 6.83 13.28 4.46
CA MET A 10 7.32 12.60 5.65
C MET A 10 6.24 12.26 6.66
N LYS A 11 5.13 13.00 6.68
CA LYS A 11 3.98 12.67 7.53
C LYS A 11 3.18 11.47 7.06
N SER A 12 3.29 11.10 5.80
CA SER A 12 2.72 9.86 5.27
C SER A 12 3.61 8.65 5.48
N ALA A 13 4.74 8.83 6.18
CA ALA A 13 5.55 7.71 6.63
C ALA A 13 4.67 6.73 7.42
N ILE A 14 4.86 5.51 7.14
CA ILE A 14 4.20 4.36 7.74
C ILE A 14 4.16 4.52 9.25
N THR A 15 2.99 4.52 9.84
CA THR A 15 2.81 4.80 11.26
C THR A 15 2.55 3.52 12.06
N GLY A 16 3.35 3.30 13.10
CA GLY A 16 2.86 2.62 14.29
C GLY A 16 2.85 1.09 14.33
N ASN A 17 3.53 0.38 13.46
CA ASN A 17 3.56 -1.09 13.47
C ASN A 17 4.99 -1.61 13.80
N ALA A 18 5.12 -2.70 14.54
CA ALA A 18 6.43 -3.23 14.96
C ALA A 18 7.37 -3.57 13.79
N SER A 19 6.84 -3.98 12.65
CA SER A 19 7.59 -4.15 11.40
C SER A 19 8.13 -2.85 10.83
N GLN A 20 7.64 -1.72 11.28
CA GLN A 20 7.98 -0.38 10.77
C GLN A 20 9.19 0.23 11.47
N THR A 21 9.67 -0.34 12.55
CA THR A 21 10.91 0.08 13.20
C THR A 21 12.14 -0.08 12.30
N GLN A 22 12.00 -0.85 11.22
CA GLN A 22 13.03 -1.05 10.21
C GLN A 22 13.02 -0.01 9.08
N PHE A 23 12.00 0.85 9.03
CA PHE A 23 11.93 1.96 8.10
C PHE A 23 12.36 3.25 8.79
N SER A 24 12.98 4.13 8.02
CA SER A 24 13.22 5.48 8.49
C SER A 24 11.90 6.17 8.84
N PRO A 25 11.82 6.95 9.93
CA PRO A 25 10.64 7.75 10.24
C PRO A 25 10.35 8.82 9.17
N THR A 26 11.29 9.09 8.28
CA THR A 26 11.15 9.99 7.12
C THR A 26 10.96 9.24 5.81
N GLY A 27 10.76 7.92 5.86
CA GLY A 27 10.53 7.07 4.70
C GLY A 27 9.18 7.31 4.05
N VAL A 28 9.13 7.19 2.73
CA VAL A 28 7.91 7.26 1.93
C VAL A 28 7.86 6.09 0.96
N GLN A 29 6.64 5.67 0.63
CA GLN A 29 6.43 4.68 -0.42
C GLN A 29 6.56 5.30 -1.82
N THR A 30 6.91 4.50 -2.79
CA THR A 30 6.71 4.81 -4.20
C THR A 30 5.23 4.54 -4.57
N SER A 31 4.62 5.23 -5.47
CA SER A 31 5.14 6.29 -6.34
C SER A 31 5.26 7.63 -5.60
N LEU A 32 6.43 8.21 -5.56
CA LEU A 32 6.63 9.52 -4.93
C LEU A 32 6.47 10.64 -5.95
N GLN A 33 5.58 11.58 -5.65
CA GLN A 33 5.38 12.79 -6.44
C GLN A 33 6.01 13.99 -5.74
N MET A 34 6.71 14.80 -6.50
CA MET A 34 7.37 16.00 -5.98
C MET A 34 7.17 17.17 -6.93
N LYS A 35 7.27 18.37 -6.36
CA LYS A 35 7.37 19.61 -7.13
C LYS A 35 8.55 20.42 -6.60
N THR A 36 9.40 20.89 -7.50
CA THR A 36 10.52 21.76 -7.17
C THR A 36 10.10 23.23 -7.08
N ALA A 37 10.90 24.06 -6.44
CA ALA A 37 10.61 25.48 -6.32
C ALA A 37 10.60 26.22 -7.68
N ASP A 38 11.37 25.74 -8.64
CA ASP A 38 11.44 26.23 -10.02
C ASP A 38 10.35 25.66 -10.95
N GLY A 39 9.43 24.87 -10.39
CA GLY A 39 8.21 24.47 -11.07
C GLY A 39 8.22 23.10 -11.73
N LEU A 40 9.31 22.33 -11.62
CA LEU A 40 9.36 20.98 -12.18
C LEU A 40 8.56 20.00 -11.31
N TYR A 41 7.85 19.09 -11.96
CA TYR A 41 7.20 17.93 -11.36
C TYR A 41 8.07 16.69 -11.56
N ILE A 42 8.24 15.92 -10.51
CA ILE A 42 9.10 14.73 -10.52
C ILE A 42 8.31 13.56 -9.96
N ASN A 43 8.36 12.42 -10.65
CA ASN A 43 7.85 11.15 -10.16
C ASN A 43 9.01 10.16 -10.00
N LEU A 44 9.12 9.56 -8.83
CA LEU A 44 10.02 8.44 -8.57
C LEU A 44 9.17 7.19 -8.35
N HIS A 45 9.42 6.16 -9.14
CA HIS A 45 8.67 4.91 -9.07
C HIS A 45 9.53 3.71 -9.45
N GLU A 46 8.92 2.56 -9.47
CA GLU A 46 9.51 1.31 -9.95
C GLU A 46 8.57 0.61 -10.94
N ALA A 47 9.14 -0.17 -11.82
CA ALA A 47 8.40 -0.98 -12.78
C ALA A 47 8.97 -2.40 -12.83
N ALA A 48 8.18 -3.35 -13.34
CA ALA A 48 8.50 -4.77 -13.34
C ALA A 48 8.92 -5.28 -11.95
N LEU A 49 8.14 -4.91 -10.93
CA LEU A 49 8.30 -5.42 -9.57
C LEU A 49 7.71 -6.83 -9.53
N VAL A 50 8.53 -7.82 -9.88
CA VAL A 50 8.16 -9.22 -9.94
C VAL A 50 9.14 -10.01 -9.07
N ASP A 51 8.59 -10.73 -8.11
CA ASP A 51 9.37 -11.59 -7.19
C ASP A 51 10.57 -10.86 -6.54
N TYR A 52 10.31 -9.64 -6.09
CA TYR A 52 11.32 -8.78 -5.48
C TYR A 52 10.70 -7.84 -4.45
N SER A 53 11.50 -7.38 -3.51
CA SER A 53 11.08 -6.46 -2.46
C SER A 53 10.78 -5.06 -3.00
N CYS A 54 9.65 -4.47 -2.62
CA CYS A 54 9.29 -3.13 -3.08
C CYS A 54 10.19 -2.06 -2.46
N MET A 55 10.36 -0.96 -3.21
CA MET A 55 11.19 0.17 -2.80
C MET A 55 10.42 1.15 -1.93
N HIS A 56 11.03 1.53 -0.84
CA HIS A 56 10.73 2.74 -0.09
C HIS A 56 11.88 3.74 -0.29
N LEU A 57 11.60 5.00 -0.08
CA LEU A 57 12.59 6.07 -0.16
C LEU A 57 12.75 6.73 1.20
N ASN A 58 13.98 6.88 1.64
CA ASN A 58 14.35 7.68 2.79
C ASN A 58 15.01 8.98 2.32
N LEU A 59 14.67 10.11 2.95
CA LEU A 59 15.28 11.38 2.63
C LEU A 59 16.32 11.75 3.71
N ASP A 60 17.58 11.86 3.30
CA ASP A 60 18.59 12.59 4.05
C ASP A 60 18.35 14.09 3.89
N ASP A 61 17.79 14.69 4.90
CA ASP A 61 17.41 16.10 4.94
C ASP A 61 18.57 17.07 4.84
N LYS A 62 19.75 16.65 5.27
CA LYS A 62 20.94 17.51 5.31
C LYS A 62 21.59 17.61 3.94
N ASN A 63 21.71 16.46 3.28
CA ASN A 63 22.37 16.35 1.99
C ASN A 63 21.40 16.37 0.82
N LEU A 64 20.09 16.35 1.08
CA LEU A 64 19.02 16.31 0.07
C LEU A 64 19.14 15.08 -0.87
N ILE A 65 19.46 13.94 -0.29
CA ILE A 65 19.64 12.68 -1.00
C ILE A 65 18.50 11.73 -0.66
N PHE A 66 17.88 11.15 -1.68
CA PHE A 66 16.99 10.01 -1.49
C PHE A 66 17.78 8.71 -1.50
N GLU A 67 17.61 7.93 -0.46
CA GLU A 67 18.14 6.58 -0.35
C GLU A 67 17.04 5.57 -0.61
N SER A 68 17.32 4.56 -1.43
CA SER A 68 16.42 3.44 -1.65
C SER A 68 16.50 2.45 -0.49
N TRP A 69 15.37 2.19 0.14
CA TRP A 69 15.21 1.18 1.19
C TRP A 69 14.21 0.12 0.71
N LEU A 70 14.60 -1.12 0.73
CA LEU A 70 13.74 -2.23 0.37
C LEU A 70 12.88 -2.65 1.56
N THR A 71 11.65 -3.08 1.27
CA THR A 71 10.76 -3.68 2.29
C THR A 71 11.40 -4.95 2.83
N PRO A 72 11.63 -5.07 4.13
CA PRO A 72 12.15 -6.30 4.72
C PRO A 72 11.08 -7.38 4.79
N ASP A 73 11.49 -8.62 4.84
CA ASP A 73 10.63 -9.73 5.23
C ASP A 73 10.47 -9.84 6.76
N ALA A 74 9.86 -10.92 7.24
CA ALA A 74 9.59 -11.14 8.66
C ALA A 74 10.86 -11.29 9.52
N VAL A 75 12.00 -11.64 8.93
CA VAL A 75 13.28 -11.80 9.62
C VAL A 75 14.25 -10.64 9.38
N GLY A 76 13.87 -9.69 8.54
CA GLY A 76 14.62 -8.46 8.29
C GLY A 76 15.48 -8.46 7.03
N ASP A 77 15.50 -9.55 6.26
CA ASP A 77 16.20 -9.61 4.99
C ASP A 77 15.43 -8.83 3.91
N LYS A 78 16.16 -8.34 2.91
CA LYS A 78 15.62 -7.41 1.92
C LYS A 78 16.01 -7.85 0.51
N GLY A 79 15.09 -8.44 -0.21
CA GLY A 79 15.27 -8.80 -1.60
C GLY A 79 16.17 -10.03 -1.81
N TYR A 80 15.57 -11.18 -1.84
CA TYR A 80 16.24 -12.42 -2.21
C TYR A 80 16.40 -12.49 -3.72
N MET A 81 17.58 -12.91 -4.18
CA MET A 81 17.84 -13.05 -5.59
C MET A 81 18.53 -14.41 -5.84
N GLN A 82 17.96 -15.19 -6.74
CA GLN A 82 18.59 -16.41 -7.25
C GLN A 82 18.95 -16.20 -8.71
N ALA A 83 20.23 -16.33 -9.04
CA ALA A 83 20.68 -16.17 -10.42
C ALA A 83 20.24 -17.36 -11.32
N PRO A 84 19.81 -17.11 -12.58
CA PRO A 84 19.68 -15.79 -13.20
C PRO A 84 18.43 -15.02 -12.73
N CYS A 85 18.54 -13.73 -12.48
CA CYS A 85 17.44 -12.89 -12.02
C CYS A 85 17.50 -11.47 -12.60
N LYS A 86 16.39 -10.76 -12.51
CA LYS A 86 16.29 -9.34 -12.87
C LYS A 86 15.79 -8.55 -11.64
N SER A 87 16.39 -7.41 -11.36
CA SER A 87 15.83 -6.45 -10.40
C SER A 87 14.74 -5.62 -11.07
N PRO A 88 13.82 -5.02 -10.30
CA PRO A 88 12.88 -4.03 -10.82
C PRO A 88 13.61 -2.83 -11.44
N TRP A 89 12.96 -2.18 -12.39
CA TRP A 89 13.40 -0.88 -12.89
C TRP A 89 13.13 0.20 -11.85
N ARG A 90 14.02 1.19 -11.80
CA ARG A 90 13.81 2.43 -11.06
C ARG A 90 13.55 3.54 -12.07
N THR A 91 12.39 4.18 -11.97
CA THR A 91 11.95 5.16 -12.95
C THR A 91 11.94 6.55 -12.37
N VAL A 92 12.35 7.51 -13.18
CA VAL A 92 12.29 8.94 -12.87
C VAL A 92 11.62 9.64 -14.04
N ILE A 93 10.51 10.33 -13.78
CA ILE A 93 9.85 11.19 -14.77
C ILE A 93 10.00 12.63 -14.28
N VAL A 94 10.43 13.51 -15.17
CA VAL A 94 10.57 14.94 -14.87
C VAL A 94 9.87 15.73 -15.98
N SER A 95 8.99 16.67 -15.60
CA SER A 95 8.28 17.55 -16.54
C SER A 95 7.96 18.89 -15.87
N ASP A 96 7.75 19.91 -16.65
CA ASP A 96 7.17 21.18 -16.23
C ASP A 96 5.63 21.14 -16.19
N ASP A 97 5.03 20.06 -16.67
CA ASP A 97 3.59 19.80 -16.61
C ASP A 97 3.27 18.52 -15.82
N ALA A 98 2.50 18.66 -14.73
CA ALA A 98 2.09 17.51 -13.91
C ALA A 98 1.29 16.45 -14.69
N ARG A 99 0.60 16.86 -15.78
CA ARG A 99 -0.20 15.96 -16.61
C ARG A 99 0.65 14.96 -17.37
N ASP A 100 1.90 15.27 -17.66
CA ASP A 100 2.83 14.37 -18.35
C ASP A 100 3.16 13.15 -17.52
N ILE A 101 3.17 13.28 -16.19
CA ILE A 101 3.37 12.14 -15.29
C ILE A 101 2.22 11.14 -15.45
N LEU A 102 0.97 11.63 -15.53
CA LEU A 102 -0.21 10.77 -15.73
C LEU A 102 -0.24 10.19 -17.16
N ALA A 103 0.18 10.96 -18.14
CA ALA A 103 0.19 10.53 -19.55
C ALA A 103 1.35 9.58 -19.87
N SER A 104 2.38 9.53 -19.03
CA SER A 104 3.56 8.71 -19.26
C SER A 104 3.23 7.22 -19.27
N LYS A 105 3.71 6.55 -20.32
CA LYS A 105 3.63 5.10 -20.47
C LYS A 105 4.91 4.38 -20.01
N LEU A 106 5.84 5.10 -19.37
CA LEU A 106 7.14 4.56 -19.01
C LEU A 106 7.02 3.28 -18.17
N THR A 107 6.21 3.33 -17.11
CA THR A 107 5.99 2.17 -16.23
C THR A 107 5.39 0.99 -17.00
N LEU A 108 4.42 1.23 -17.87
CA LEU A 108 3.79 0.18 -18.67
C LEU A 108 4.79 -0.43 -19.67
N ASN A 109 5.61 0.39 -20.31
CA ASN A 109 6.58 -0.07 -21.32
C ASN A 109 7.74 -0.88 -20.73
N LEU A 110 8.01 -0.72 -19.45
CA LEU A 110 9.06 -1.47 -18.72
C LEU A 110 8.58 -2.76 -18.08
N ASN A 111 7.28 -3.02 -18.12
CA ASN A 111 6.70 -4.30 -17.72
C ASN A 111 6.62 -5.26 -18.90
N GLU A 112 6.58 -6.55 -18.62
CA GLU A 112 6.30 -7.54 -19.65
C GLU A 112 4.88 -7.33 -20.21
N PRO A 113 4.62 -7.70 -21.45
CA PRO A 113 3.27 -7.66 -22.01
C PRO A 113 2.27 -8.44 -21.18
N CYS A 114 1.00 -8.07 -21.29
CA CYS A 114 -0.08 -8.82 -20.63
C CYS A 114 -0.04 -10.30 -21.05
N ALA A 115 -0.03 -11.20 -20.07
CA ALA A 115 -0.02 -12.64 -20.29
C ALA A 115 -1.40 -13.22 -20.71
N TYR A 116 -2.47 -12.44 -20.54
CA TYR A 116 -3.83 -12.87 -20.89
C TYR A 116 -4.18 -12.40 -22.30
N GLU A 117 -4.66 -13.34 -23.12
CA GLU A 117 -5.15 -13.04 -24.49
C GLU A 117 -6.47 -12.27 -24.45
N ASP A 118 -7.37 -12.60 -23.50
CA ASP A 118 -8.65 -11.92 -23.30
C ASP A 118 -8.68 -11.22 -21.94
N VAL A 119 -8.90 -9.93 -21.96
CA VAL A 119 -9.05 -9.05 -20.79
C VAL A 119 -10.45 -8.41 -20.72
N SER A 120 -11.39 -8.87 -21.50
CA SER A 120 -12.77 -8.32 -21.58
C SER A 120 -13.55 -8.43 -20.27
N TRP A 121 -13.14 -9.33 -19.38
CA TRP A 121 -13.69 -9.49 -18.03
C TRP A 121 -13.27 -8.39 -17.06
N ILE A 122 -12.21 -7.64 -17.35
CA ILE A 122 -11.77 -6.50 -16.53
C ILE A 122 -12.66 -5.31 -16.84
N LYS A 123 -13.48 -4.91 -15.89
CA LYS A 123 -14.43 -3.79 -16.04
C LYS A 123 -14.32 -2.87 -14.82
N PRO A 124 -14.44 -1.55 -14.99
CA PRO A 124 -14.67 -0.64 -13.87
C PRO A 124 -15.93 -1.03 -13.12
N VAL A 125 -15.86 -1.12 -11.80
CA VAL A 125 -16.97 -1.51 -10.94
C VAL A 125 -17.17 -0.53 -9.80
N LYS A 126 -18.38 -0.46 -9.27
CA LYS A 126 -18.68 0.19 -8.01
C LYS A 126 -18.72 -0.87 -6.92
N TYR A 127 -18.03 -0.64 -5.83
CA TYR A 127 -18.05 -1.56 -4.70
C TYR A 127 -18.24 -0.83 -3.37
N VAL A 128 -18.70 -1.57 -2.37
CA VAL A 128 -18.69 -1.13 -0.98
C VAL A 128 -17.64 -1.92 -0.21
N GLY A 129 -16.94 -1.25 0.70
CA GLY A 129 -15.87 -1.84 1.51
C GLY A 129 -16.29 -1.99 2.97
N VAL A 130 -16.23 -3.19 3.50
CA VAL A 130 -16.54 -3.48 4.92
C VAL A 130 -15.59 -2.74 5.87
N TRP A 131 -14.35 -2.53 5.46
CA TRP A 131 -13.31 -1.91 6.26
C TRP A 131 -13.62 -0.46 6.69
N TRP A 132 -14.50 0.25 5.98
CA TRP A 132 -14.92 1.61 6.36
C TRP A 132 -15.57 1.71 7.72
N GLU A 133 -16.19 0.66 8.21
CA GLU A 133 -16.74 0.63 9.58
C GLU A 133 -15.68 0.85 10.65
N MET A 134 -14.45 0.32 10.43
CA MET A 134 -13.34 0.51 11.35
C MET A 134 -12.83 1.94 11.31
N ILE A 135 -12.66 2.51 10.13
CA ILE A 135 -12.25 3.91 9.97
C ILE A 135 -13.26 4.84 10.63
N ALA A 136 -14.55 4.53 10.50
CA ALA A 136 -15.64 5.27 11.13
C ALA A 136 -15.81 4.98 12.64
N GLY A 137 -15.00 4.10 13.22
CA GLY A 137 -15.06 3.72 14.62
C GLY A 137 -16.31 2.91 15.01
N LYS A 138 -17.01 2.33 14.04
CA LYS A 138 -18.23 1.54 14.26
C LYS A 138 -17.95 0.10 14.62
N SER A 139 -16.89 -0.47 14.11
CA SER A 139 -16.44 -1.84 14.38
C SER A 139 -14.93 -1.91 14.53
N THR A 140 -14.44 -3.09 14.90
CA THR A 140 -13.02 -3.42 14.95
C THR A 140 -12.80 -4.79 14.32
N TRP A 141 -11.61 -5.06 13.78
CA TRP A 141 -11.22 -6.42 13.36
C TRP A 141 -10.78 -7.28 14.55
N ALA A 142 -10.40 -6.67 15.67
CA ALA A 142 -10.09 -7.42 16.87
C ALA A 142 -11.34 -8.15 17.38
N TYR A 143 -11.22 -9.45 17.61
CA TYR A 143 -12.28 -10.27 18.21
C TYR A 143 -12.46 -9.93 19.70
N THR A 144 -11.37 -9.59 20.38
CA THR A 144 -11.33 -9.38 21.82
C THR A 144 -10.48 -8.14 22.15
N ASP A 145 -10.79 -7.49 23.26
CA ASP A 145 -9.98 -6.44 23.86
C ASP A 145 -9.00 -6.99 24.90
N ASP A 146 -9.05 -8.29 25.20
CA ASP A 146 -8.20 -8.95 26.23
C ASP A 146 -6.74 -9.10 25.76
N LEU A 147 -6.48 -9.01 24.45
CA LEU A 147 -5.17 -9.22 23.85
C LEU A 147 -4.73 -8.00 23.03
N PRO A 148 -3.53 -7.46 23.27
CA PRO A 148 -3.01 -6.33 22.50
C PRO A 148 -2.65 -6.71 21.05
N SER A 149 -2.38 -7.99 20.81
CA SER A 149 -2.10 -8.54 19.49
C SER A 149 -2.38 -10.03 19.45
N VAL A 150 -2.62 -10.54 18.25
CA VAL A 150 -2.81 -11.96 17.99
C VAL A 150 -1.53 -12.54 17.41
N LYS A 151 -1.11 -13.70 17.93
CA LYS A 151 -0.04 -14.49 17.36
C LYS A 151 -0.64 -15.72 16.71
N LEU A 152 -0.43 -15.86 15.41
CA LEU A 152 -0.96 -16.97 14.64
C LEU A 152 -0.43 -18.31 15.20
N GLY A 153 -1.33 -19.25 15.48
CA GLY A 153 -0.98 -20.56 16.03
C GLY A 153 -0.69 -20.60 17.53
N GLU A 154 -0.56 -19.44 18.21
CA GLU A 154 -0.29 -19.36 19.65
C GLU A 154 -1.52 -18.86 20.44
N THR A 155 -2.37 -18.05 19.83
CA THR A 155 -3.50 -17.43 20.50
C THR A 155 -4.66 -18.42 20.69
N ASP A 156 -5.01 -18.68 21.93
CA ASP A 156 -6.14 -19.52 22.31
C ASP A 156 -7.40 -18.67 22.50
N TYR A 157 -8.21 -18.55 21.45
CA TYR A 157 -9.45 -17.77 21.47
C TYR A 157 -10.51 -18.30 22.44
N SER A 158 -10.44 -19.58 22.86
CA SER A 158 -11.39 -20.13 23.82
C SER A 158 -11.28 -19.49 25.20
N LYS A 159 -10.15 -18.84 25.49
CA LYS A 159 -9.87 -18.16 26.76
C LYS A 159 -10.14 -16.67 26.73
N THR A 160 -10.60 -16.13 25.61
CA THR A 160 -10.86 -14.70 25.42
C THR A 160 -12.35 -14.42 25.35
N LYS A 161 -12.74 -13.19 25.65
CA LYS A 161 -14.13 -12.75 25.53
C LYS A 161 -14.29 -11.89 24.26
N PRO A 162 -15.34 -12.12 23.45
CA PRO A 162 -15.63 -11.26 22.33
C PRO A 162 -15.95 -9.84 22.82
N ASN A 163 -15.43 -8.83 22.11
CA ASN A 163 -15.66 -7.43 22.47
C ASN A 163 -17.00 -6.86 21.99
N GLY A 164 -17.80 -7.65 21.27
CA GLY A 164 -19.09 -7.23 20.73
C GLY A 164 -19.04 -6.23 19.58
N ARG A 165 -17.83 -5.82 19.15
CA ARG A 165 -17.62 -4.85 18.05
C ARG A 165 -16.87 -5.45 16.87
N HIS A 166 -16.62 -6.76 16.91
CA HIS A 166 -15.90 -7.46 15.85
C HIS A 166 -16.70 -7.46 14.55
N GLY A 167 -16.19 -6.74 13.54
CA GLY A 167 -16.85 -6.57 12.24
C GLY A 167 -16.51 -7.64 11.20
N ALA A 168 -15.46 -8.43 11.42
CA ALA A 168 -15.02 -9.49 10.52
C ALA A 168 -15.81 -10.78 10.77
N ASN A 169 -17.12 -10.77 10.52
CA ASN A 169 -17.99 -11.90 10.71
C ASN A 169 -19.02 -12.04 9.56
N ASN A 170 -19.57 -13.24 9.43
CA ASN A 170 -20.47 -13.58 8.34
C ASN A 170 -21.76 -12.73 8.32
N GLU A 171 -22.30 -12.39 9.47
CA GLU A 171 -23.52 -11.60 9.57
C GLU A 171 -23.30 -10.20 9.00
N ASN A 172 -22.22 -9.55 9.41
CA ASN A 172 -21.87 -8.23 8.93
C ASN A 172 -21.58 -8.23 7.42
N VAL A 173 -20.81 -9.20 6.92
CA VAL A 173 -20.54 -9.30 5.48
C VAL A 173 -21.80 -9.52 4.66
N LYS A 174 -22.71 -10.39 5.10
CA LYS A 174 -24.01 -10.58 4.43
C LYS A 174 -24.81 -9.29 4.38
N ARG A 175 -24.82 -8.49 5.45
CA ARG A 175 -25.48 -7.18 5.48
C ARG A 175 -24.90 -6.24 4.42
N TYR A 176 -23.58 -6.24 4.19
CA TYR A 176 -22.96 -5.47 3.12
C TYR A 176 -23.32 -6.00 1.72
N ILE A 177 -23.42 -7.31 1.56
CA ILE A 177 -23.85 -7.94 0.30
C ILE A 177 -25.30 -7.53 -0.02
N ASP A 178 -26.20 -7.61 0.94
CA ASP A 178 -27.59 -7.21 0.78
C ASP A 178 -27.71 -5.71 0.45
N PHE A 179 -26.92 -4.86 1.12
CA PHE A 179 -26.86 -3.44 0.81
C PHE A 179 -26.36 -3.19 -0.62
N ALA A 180 -25.29 -3.85 -1.00
CA ALA A 180 -24.71 -3.72 -2.34
C ALA A 180 -25.74 -4.11 -3.43
N ALA A 181 -26.41 -5.23 -3.24
CA ALA A 181 -27.45 -5.71 -4.16
C ALA A 181 -28.63 -4.73 -4.25
N ALA A 182 -29.10 -4.21 -3.12
CA ALA A 182 -30.23 -3.29 -3.07
C ALA A 182 -29.92 -1.91 -3.70
N HIS A 183 -28.66 -1.50 -3.73
CA HIS A 183 -28.25 -0.15 -4.17
C HIS A 183 -27.43 -0.11 -5.47
N GLY A 184 -27.39 -1.23 -6.21
CA GLY A 184 -26.75 -1.29 -7.53
C GLY A 184 -25.21 -1.18 -7.47
N PHE A 185 -24.60 -1.71 -6.43
CA PHE A 185 -23.17 -1.95 -6.40
C PHE A 185 -22.85 -3.31 -6.99
N ASP A 186 -21.73 -3.39 -7.70
CA ASP A 186 -21.34 -4.59 -8.42
C ASP A 186 -20.64 -5.61 -7.51
N GLN A 187 -19.95 -5.10 -6.46
CA GLN A 187 -19.08 -5.91 -5.61
C GLN A 187 -19.07 -5.44 -4.15
N VAL A 188 -18.66 -6.35 -3.28
CA VAL A 188 -18.30 -6.07 -1.89
C VAL A 188 -16.83 -6.41 -1.69
N LEU A 189 -16.05 -5.44 -1.20
CA LEU A 189 -14.66 -5.65 -0.82
C LEU A 189 -14.58 -6.00 0.66
N VAL A 190 -14.02 -7.17 0.94
CA VAL A 190 -13.74 -7.64 2.28
C VAL A 190 -12.23 -7.79 2.40
N GLU A 191 -11.63 -6.97 3.22
CA GLU A 191 -10.17 -6.89 3.35
C GLU A 191 -9.71 -6.60 4.78
N GLY A 192 -8.42 -6.74 5.04
CA GLY A 192 -7.80 -6.39 6.32
C GLY A 192 -8.01 -7.41 7.44
N TRP A 193 -8.28 -8.65 7.12
CA TRP A 193 -8.61 -9.72 8.08
C TRP A 193 -7.36 -10.44 8.56
#